data_b514f0c9848b18eb37166fdcfbc4253b
#
_entry.id   b514f0c9848b18eb37166fdcfbc4253b
#
_cell.length_a   1.000
_cell.length_b   1.000
_cell.length_c   1.000
_cell.angle_alpha   90.00
_cell.angle_beta   90.00
_cell.angle_gamma   90.00
#
_symmetry.space_group_name_H-M   'P 1'
#
loop_
_entity.id
_entity.type
_entity.pdbx_description
1 polymer ?
#
loop_
_entity_poly.entity_id
_entity_poly.type
_entity_poly.pdbx_seq_one_letter_code
_entity_poly.pdbx_strand_id
1 'polypeptide(L)'
;LGWQPPPSLAQEALGYVAQGYRAIKLRVGDNPRDDVARATAVREAVGDEIEILVDANTGYTVDDVRRVMPAYEELQIGWLEEPFPAQDYRSYQTAASLGTTPLAAGENHFTRFEFTRLIEDGAVSFVQPDLSKTGGVTEAMRIAGMAYAWKLSYNPHTSATGINMAATINTL
;
A
#
# COMPACT_ATOMS: atom_id res chain seq x y z
N LEU A 1 -7.67 1.29 8.42
CA LEU A 1 -8.35 2.30 9.26
C LEU A 1 -8.72 3.51 8.42
N GLY A 2 -9.93 4.06 8.65
CA GLY A 2 -10.46 5.20 7.87
C GLY A 2 -9.94 6.56 8.34
N TRP A 3 -10.52 7.59 7.76
CA TRP A 3 -10.20 8.99 8.05
C TRP A 3 -10.84 9.41 9.38
N GLN A 4 -10.05 9.53 10.41
CA GLN A 4 -10.46 9.90 11.76
C GLN A 4 -9.46 10.85 12.40
N PRO A 5 -9.86 11.60 13.44
CA PRO A 5 -8.89 12.33 14.25
C PRO A 5 -7.83 11.39 14.87
N PRO A 6 -6.57 11.85 15.00
CA PRO A 6 -5.47 11.01 15.48
C PRO A 6 -5.76 10.20 16.77
N PRO A 7 -6.38 10.76 17.82
CA PRO A 7 -6.68 9.99 19.05
C PRO A 7 -7.67 8.85 18.83
N SER A 8 -8.70 9.06 18.00
CA SER A 8 -9.70 8.03 17.70
C SER A 8 -9.08 6.91 16.86
N LEU A 9 -8.23 7.26 15.91
CA LEU A 9 -7.52 6.31 15.06
C LEU A 9 -6.56 5.44 15.88
N ALA A 10 -5.81 6.04 16.80
CA ALA A 10 -4.93 5.34 17.72
C ALA A 10 -5.71 4.34 18.60
N GLN A 11 -6.85 4.75 19.12
CA GLN A 11 -7.71 3.87 19.93
C GLN A 11 -8.28 2.70 19.13
N GLU A 12 -8.70 2.93 17.88
CA GLU A 12 -9.17 1.87 16.98
C GLU A 12 -8.03 0.89 16.67
N ALA A 13 -6.83 1.39 16.40
CA ALA A 13 -5.64 0.57 16.15
C ALA A 13 -5.33 -0.36 17.32
N LEU A 14 -5.34 0.16 18.55
CA LEU A 14 -5.17 -0.66 19.76
C LEU A 14 -6.23 -1.77 19.87
N GLY A 15 -7.47 -1.48 19.49
CA GLY A 15 -8.54 -2.49 19.44
C GLY A 15 -8.26 -3.65 18.51
N TYR A 16 -7.65 -3.41 17.34
CA TYR A 16 -7.25 -4.46 16.42
C TYR A 16 -6.00 -5.21 16.90
N VAL A 17 -5.01 -4.52 17.47
CA VAL A 17 -3.84 -5.17 18.07
C VAL A 17 -4.27 -6.13 19.20
N ALA A 18 -5.22 -5.73 20.04
CA ALA A 18 -5.78 -6.60 21.08
C ALA A 18 -6.50 -7.85 20.54
N GLN A 19 -6.99 -7.80 19.30
CA GLN A 19 -7.56 -8.95 18.57
C GLN A 19 -6.50 -9.83 17.89
N GLY A 20 -5.22 -9.48 17.98
CA GLY A 20 -4.10 -10.26 17.46
C GLY A 20 -3.62 -9.83 16.08
N TYR A 21 -4.10 -8.72 15.51
CA TYR A 21 -3.54 -8.18 14.28
C TYR A 21 -2.11 -7.69 14.49
N ARG A 22 -1.24 -7.99 13.52
CA ARG A 22 0.18 -7.64 13.55
C ARG A 22 0.55 -6.55 12.55
N ALA A 23 -0.36 -6.21 11.68
CA ALA A 23 -0.22 -5.12 10.70
C ALA A 23 -1.51 -4.31 10.63
N ILE A 24 -1.37 -3.00 10.45
CA ILE A 24 -2.48 -2.06 10.37
C ILE A 24 -2.27 -1.14 9.16
N LYS A 25 -3.27 -1.03 8.30
CA LYS A 25 -3.23 -0.12 7.16
C LYS A 25 -4.10 1.11 7.43
N LEU A 26 -3.52 2.30 7.27
CA LEU A 26 -4.16 3.60 7.47
C LEU A 26 -4.51 4.21 6.11
N ARG A 27 -5.68 4.82 6.03
CA ARG A 27 -6.03 5.69 4.89
C ARG A 27 -5.34 7.05 5.06
N VAL A 28 -4.60 7.45 4.02
CA VAL A 28 -3.93 8.74 3.87
C VAL A 28 -4.29 9.34 2.50
N GLY A 29 -3.63 10.40 2.06
CA GLY A 29 -3.86 10.98 0.73
C GLY A 29 -4.78 12.20 0.73
N ASP A 30 -4.97 12.84 1.91
CA ASP A 30 -5.75 14.07 2.05
C ASP A 30 -4.81 15.29 2.20
N ASN A 31 -4.14 15.37 3.30
CA ASN A 31 -3.21 16.44 3.63
C ASN A 31 -1.94 15.86 4.27
N PRO A 32 -0.75 16.10 3.71
CA PRO A 32 0.51 15.53 4.21
C PRO A 32 0.75 15.72 5.71
N ARG A 33 0.42 16.92 6.24
CA ARG A 33 0.61 17.21 7.67
C ARG A 33 -0.32 16.38 8.55
N ASP A 34 -1.57 16.28 8.17
CA ASP A 34 -2.59 15.55 8.94
C ASP A 34 -2.40 14.04 8.80
N ASP A 35 -1.93 13.58 7.63
CA ASP A 35 -1.59 12.18 7.37
C ASP A 35 -0.41 11.72 8.24
N VAL A 36 0.63 12.54 8.32
CA VAL A 36 1.77 12.29 9.23
C VAL A 36 1.31 12.29 10.69
N ALA A 37 0.48 13.25 11.10
CA ALA A 37 -0.03 13.29 12.48
C ALA A 37 -0.86 12.05 12.84
N ARG A 38 -1.67 11.52 11.91
CA ARG A 38 -2.41 10.27 12.08
C ARG A 38 -1.47 9.06 12.21
N ALA A 39 -0.48 8.95 11.34
CA ALA A 39 0.49 7.87 11.38
C ALA A 39 1.32 7.89 12.68
N THR A 40 1.76 9.08 13.10
CA THR A 40 2.50 9.28 14.36
C THR A 40 1.68 8.81 15.56
N ALA A 41 0.43 9.26 15.67
CA ALA A 41 -0.44 8.88 16.79
C ALA A 41 -0.69 7.38 16.87
N VAL A 42 -0.81 6.70 15.71
CA VAL A 42 -0.95 5.24 15.68
C VAL A 42 0.35 4.57 16.09
N ARG A 43 1.52 4.98 15.57
CA ARG A 43 2.82 4.41 15.94
C ARG A 43 3.09 4.55 17.43
N GLU A 44 2.86 5.73 18.00
CA GLU A 44 3.00 5.97 19.44
C GLU A 44 2.09 5.06 20.30
N ALA A 45 0.89 4.77 19.81
CA ALA A 45 -0.06 3.92 20.52
C ALA A 45 0.27 2.42 20.43
N VAL A 46 0.62 1.92 19.24
CA VAL A 46 0.77 0.48 19.02
C VAL A 46 2.20 -0.03 19.23
N GLY A 47 3.20 0.87 19.31
CA GLY A 47 4.61 0.50 19.46
C GLY A 47 5.26 -0.02 18.18
N ASP A 48 6.54 -0.37 18.24
CA ASP A 48 7.38 -0.68 17.10
C ASP A 48 7.18 -2.11 16.55
N GLU A 49 6.58 -3.01 17.33
CA GLU A 49 6.33 -4.40 16.94
C GLU A 49 5.16 -4.57 15.95
N ILE A 50 4.35 -3.54 15.78
CA ILE A 50 3.20 -3.57 14.85
C ILE A 50 3.59 -2.89 13.55
N GLU A 51 3.40 -3.61 12.44
CA GLU A 51 3.63 -3.05 11.11
C GLU A 51 2.54 -2.02 10.78
N ILE A 52 2.95 -0.84 10.35
CA ILE A 52 2.03 0.21 9.89
C ILE A 52 2.24 0.41 8.39
N LEU A 53 1.16 0.32 7.66
CA LEU A 53 1.08 0.51 6.22
C LEU A 53 0.20 1.73 5.95
N VAL A 54 0.48 2.47 4.89
CA VAL A 54 -0.35 3.63 4.52
C VAL A 54 -0.82 3.51 3.07
N ASP A 55 -2.06 3.91 2.82
CA ASP A 55 -2.71 3.83 1.52
C ASP A 55 -3.30 5.20 1.15
N ALA A 56 -2.69 5.82 0.15
CA ALA A 56 -3.07 7.15 -0.32
C ALA A 56 -4.20 7.12 -1.37
N ASN A 57 -4.54 5.95 -1.91
CA ASN A 57 -5.61 5.76 -2.88
C ASN A 57 -5.63 6.86 -3.95
N THR A 58 -4.49 7.05 -4.59
CA THR A 58 -4.22 8.02 -5.67
C THR A 58 -4.30 9.51 -5.30
N GLY A 59 -4.35 9.83 -4.01
CA GLY A 59 -4.63 11.19 -3.53
C GLY A 59 -3.42 12.13 -3.48
N TYR A 60 -2.19 11.63 -3.64
CA TYR A 60 -1.00 12.45 -3.53
C TYR A 60 -0.49 12.98 -4.88
N THR A 61 0.21 14.11 -4.80
CA THR A 61 1.16 14.57 -5.80
C THR A 61 2.59 14.14 -5.43
N VAL A 62 3.53 14.25 -6.37
CA VAL A 62 4.97 13.99 -6.08
C VAL A 62 5.48 14.91 -4.96
N ASP A 63 4.97 16.15 -4.88
CA ASP A 63 5.36 17.07 -3.82
C ASP A 63 4.81 16.65 -2.45
N ASP A 64 3.61 16.09 -2.40
CA ASP A 64 3.04 15.53 -1.16
C ASP A 64 3.86 14.34 -0.69
N VAL A 65 4.23 13.42 -1.59
CA VAL A 65 5.12 12.29 -1.25
C VAL A 65 6.45 12.79 -0.70
N ARG A 66 7.07 13.82 -1.33
CA ARG A 66 8.32 14.41 -0.83
C ARG A 66 8.18 14.95 0.60
N ARG A 67 7.01 15.48 0.96
CA ARG A 67 6.76 16.02 2.31
C ARG A 67 6.53 14.94 3.36
N VAL A 68 5.86 13.84 3.02
CA VAL A 68 5.56 12.78 3.98
C VAL A 68 6.70 11.78 4.15
N MET A 69 7.51 11.58 3.11
CA MET A 69 8.52 10.52 3.06
C MET A 69 9.48 10.52 4.26
N PRO A 70 10.07 11.66 4.70
CA PRO A 70 10.96 11.67 5.86
C PRO A 70 10.29 11.18 7.16
N ALA A 71 9.04 11.58 7.36
CA ALA A 71 8.28 11.14 8.53
C ALA A 71 7.89 9.66 8.44
N TYR A 72 7.54 9.16 7.25
CA TYR A 72 7.21 7.76 7.05
C TYR A 72 8.42 6.84 7.26
N GLU A 73 9.62 7.30 6.90
CA GLU A 73 10.87 6.60 7.22
C GLU A 73 11.12 6.55 8.74
N GLU A 74 11.00 7.69 9.42
CA GLU A 74 11.17 7.77 10.88
C GLU A 74 10.15 6.89 11.64
N LEU A 75 8.91 6.86 11.16
CA LEU A 75 7.84 6.03 11.69
C LEU A 75 7.93 4.56 11.27
N GLN A 76 8.93 4.18 10.47
CA GLN A 76 9.10 2.82 9.95
C GLN A 76 7.83 2.31 9.26
N ILE A 77 7.27 3.11 8.35
CA ILE A 77 6.11 2.69 7.55
C ILE A 77 6.53 1.59 6.58
N GLY A 78 5.83 0.46 6.60
CA GLY A 78 6.16 -0.71 5.80
C GLY A 78 5.97 -0.50 4.30
N TRP A 79 4.96 0.26 3.87
CA TRP A 79 4.81 0.76 2.51
C TRP A 79 3.91 1.99 2.40
N LEU A 80 4.10 2.76 1.33
CA LEU A 80 3.17 3.75 0.83
C LEU A 80 2.45 3.18 -0.41
N GLU A 81 1.15 2.88 -0.26
CA GLU A 81 0.29 2.28 -1.27
C GLU A 81 -0.38 3.35 -2.12
N GLU A 82 -0.40 3.12 -3.43
CA GLU A 82 -1.05 3.95 -4.46
C GLU A 82 -1.00 5.46 -4.21
N PRO A 83 0.21 6.07 -4.13
CA PRO A 83 0.28 7.53 -4.03
C PRO A 83 -0.32 8.25 -5.23
N PHE A 84 -0.29 7.64 -6.43
CA PHE A 84 -0.71 8.24 -7.69
C PHE A 84 -1.66 7.34 -8.48
N PRO A 85 -2.40 7.89 -9.49
CA PRO A 85 -3.16 7.08 -10.43
C PRO A 85 -2.32 5.98 -11.09
N ALA A 86 -2.91 4.83 -11.36
CA ALA A 86 -2.23 3.63 -11.86
C ALA A 86 -1.37 3.86 -13.11
N GLN A 87 -1.84 4.74 -14.02
CA GLN A 87 -1.15 5.04 -15.28
C GLN A 87 -0.03 6.08 -15.15
N ASP A 88 0.16 6.71 -13.98
CA ASP A 88 1.19 7.73 -13.78
C ASP A 88 2.54 7.14 -13.37
N TYR A 89 3.06 6.23 -14.19
CA TYR A 89 4.34 5.54 -13.95
C TYR A 89 5.50 6.49 -13.70
N ARG A 90 5.47 7.70 -14.31
CA ARG A 90 6.53 8.69 -14.12
C ARG A 90 6.59 9.23 -12.70
N SER A 91 5.43 9.48 -12.09
CA SER A 91 5.36 9.93 -10.70
C SER A 91 5.81 8.82 -9.75
N TYR A 92 5.48 7.55 -10.01
CA TYR A 92 5.99 6.40 -9.25
C TYR A 92 7.52 6.33 -9.30
N GLN A 93 8.13 6.43 -10.50
CA GLN A 93 9.60 6.43 -10.63
C GLN A 93 10.25 7.59 -9.88
N THR A 94 9.65 8.78 -9.95
CA THR A 94 10.15 9.95 -9.21
C THR A 94 10.04 9.72 -7.71
N ALA A 95 8.90 9.24 -7.22
CA ALA A 95 8.67 9.00 -5.79
C ALA A 95 9.61 7.94 -5.21
N ALA A 96 9.92 6.89 -5.96
CA ALA A 96 10.85 5.83 -5.55
C ALA A 96 12.27 6.37 -5.26
N SER A 97 12.62 7.54 -5.79
CA SER A 97 13.91 8.21 -5.52
C SER A 97 13.88 9.20 -4.35
N LEU A 98 12.73 9.44 -3.73
CA LEU A 98 12.56 10.45 -2.68
C LEU A 98 12.86 9.94 -1.27
N GLY A 99 13.01 8.62 -1.10
CA GLY A 99 13.30 8.03 0.19
C GLY A 99 13.37 6.51 0.13
N THR A 100 13.34 5.88 1.30
CA THR A 100 13.51 4.42 1.46
C THR A 100 12.21 3.69 1.82
N THR A 101 11.13 4.39 2.18
CA THR A 101 9.83 3.76 2.40
C THR A 101 9.37 3.10 1.09
N PRO A 102 9.14 1.78 1.07
CA PRO A 102 8.76 1.07 -0.15
C PRO A 102 7.44 1.58 -0.73
N LEU A 103 7.32 1.58 -2.05
CA LEU A 103 6.04 1.84 -2.71
C LEU A 103 5.34 0.51 -3.03
N ALA A 104 4.02 0.54 -2.91
CA ALA A 104 3.12 -0.55 -3.29
C ALA A 104 2.07 -0.05 -4.28
N ALA A 105 1.73 -0.85 -5.28
CA ALA A 105 0.67 -0.53 -6.23
C ALA A 105 0.16 -1.77 -6.96
N GLY A 106 -1.04 -1.66 -7.53
CA GLY A 106 -1.54 -2.73 -8.37
C GLY A 106 -3.06 -2.91 -8.36
N GLU A 107 -3.78 -2.45 -7.34
CA GLU A 107 -5.22 -2.67 -7.25
C GLU A 107 -6.01 -2.05 -8.42
N ASN A 108 -5.47 -1.02 -9.05
CA ASN A 108 -6.07 -0.33 -10.19
C ASN A 108 -5.34 -0.59 -11.51
N HIS A 109 -4.48 -1.63 -11.58
CA HIS A 109 -3.86 -2.10 -12.81
C HIS A 109 -4.60 -3.31 -13.39
N PHE A 110 -4.71 -3.35 -14.70
CA PHE A 110 -5.45 -4.38 -15.41
C PHE A 110 -4.48 -5.27 -16.20
N THR A 111 -4.64 -6.58 -16.05
CA THR A 111 -3.86 -7.61 -16.73
C THR A 111 -2.34 -7.51 -16.50
N ARG A 112 -1.62 -8.60 -16.78
CA ARG A 112 -0.16 -8.64 -16.71
C ARG A 112 0.54 -7.60 -17.61
N PHE A 113 -0.13 -7.08 -18.62
CA PHE A 113 0.50 -6.12 -19.54
C PHE A 113 0.75 -4.76 -18.88
N GLU A 114 -0.14 -4.28 -18.03
CA GLU A 114 0.12 -3.07 -17.24
C GLU A 114 1.13 -3.36 -16.12
N PHE A 115 1.05 -4.54 -15.48
CA PHE A 115 2.04 -4.97 -14.49
C PHE A 115 3.44 -5.12 -15.06
N THR A 116 3.59 -5.51 -16.33
CA THR A 116 4.92 -5.55 -16.98
C THR A 116 5.62 -4.21 -16.82
N ARG A 117 4.95 -3.12 -17.16
CA ARG A 117 5.52 -1.79 -17.06
C ARG A 117 5.80 -1.38 -15.62
N LEU A 118 4.85 -1.60 -14.71
CA LEU A 118 5.00 -1.28 -13.29
C LEU A 118 6.23 -1.98 -12.68
N ILE A 119 6.46 -3.24 -13.06
CA ILE A 119 7.57 -4.06 -12.60
C ILE A 119 8.90 -3.62 -13.26
N GLU A 120 8.93 -3.44 -14.58
CA GLU A 120 10.15 -3.06 -15.32
C GLU A 120 10.65 -1.67 -14.94
N ASP A 121 9.77 -0.74 -14.64
CA ASP A 121 10.14 0.61 -14.18
C ASP A 121 10.83 0.59 -12.79
N GLY A 122 10.72 -0.51 -12.03
CA GLY A 122 11.43 -0.72 -10.76
C GLY A 122 10.99 0.23 -9.64
N ALA A 123 9.82 0.83 -9.79
CA ALA A 123 9.35 1.87 -8.88
C ALA A 123 8.63 1.34 -7.64
N VAL A 124 8.23 0.07 -7.64
CA VAL A 124 7.48 -0.54 -6.52
C VAL A 124 8.21 -1.76 -5.98
N SER A 125 8.05 -2.03 -4.69
CA SER A 125 8.54 -3.24 -4.02
C SER A 125 7.43 -4.28 -3.81
N PHE A 126 6.19 -3.84 -3.81
CA PHE A 126 5.01 -4.67 -3.60
C PHE A 126 4.03 -4.52 -4.77
N VAL A 127 3.65 -5.64 -5.38
CA VAL A 127 2.63 -5.66 -6.42
C VAL A 127 1.32 -6.21 -5.87
N GLN A 128 0.23 -5.49 -6.10
CA GLN A 128 -1.05 -5.69 -5.42
C GLN A 128 -2.21 -5.90 -6.40
N PRO A 129 -2.17 -6.92 -7.28
CA PRO A 129 -3.27 -7.15 -8.20
C PRO A 129 -4.56 -7.50 -7.45
N ASP A 130 -5.68 -6.90 -7.86
CA ASP A 130 -7.00 -7.32 -7.41
C ASP A 130 -7.61 -8.31 -8.42
N LEU A 131 -7.97 -9.50 -7.99
CA LEU A 131 -8.46 -10.54 -8.88
C LEU A 131 -9.75 -10.15 -9.61
N SER A 132 -10.57 -9.30 -8.98
CA SER A 132 -11.81 -8.81 -9.60
C SER A 132 -11.57 -7.78 -10.70
N LYS A 133 -10.38 -7.18 -10.75
CA LYS A 133 -10.00 -6.16 -11.73
C LYS A 133 -8.97 -6.69 -12.74
N THR A 134 -7.97 -7.41 -12.25
CA THR A 134 -6.79 -7.78 -13.05
C THR A 134 -7.04 -8.88 -14.08
N GLY A 135 -8.17 -9.60 -14.00
CA GLY A 135 -8.52 -10.66 -14.95
C GLY A 135 -8.66 -12.06 -14.33
N GLY A 136 -8.86 -12.14 -13.03
CA GLY A 136 -9.13 -13.39 -12.29
C GLY A 136 -7.86 -14.14 -11.87
N VAL A 137 -8.07 -15.34 -11.32
CA VAL A 137 -7.02 -16.17 -10.71
C VAL A 137 -5.86 -16.44 -11.66
N THR A 138 -6.16 -16.85 -12.90
CA THR A 138 -5.11 -17.19 -13.88
C THR A 138 -4.19 -16.02 -14.19
N GLU A 139 -4.75 -14.83 -14.32
CA GLU A 139 -3.97 -13.64 -14.63
C GLU A 139 -3.17 -13.17 -13.40
N ALA A 140 -3.76 -13.23 -12.21
CA ALA A 140 -3.09 -12.92 -10.96
C ALA A 140 -1.87 -13.85 -10.71
N MET A 141 -2.01 -15.15 -11.00
CA MET A 141 -0.89 -16.10 -10.88
C MET A 141 0.24 -15.84 -11.89
N ARG A 142 -0.08 -15.33 -13.08
CA ARG A 142 0.95 -14.89 -14.04
C ARG A 142 1.70 -13.67 -13.52
N ILE A 143 0.99 -12.70 -12.93
CA ILE A 143 1.58 -11.53 -12.30
C ILE A 143 2.44 -11.95 -11.10
N ALA A 144 1.99 -12.88 -10.27
CA ALA A 144 2.78 -13.44 -9.18
C ALA A 144 4.10 -14.06 -9.67
N GLY A 145 4.06 -14.83 -10.77
CA GLY A 145 5.26 -15.38 -11.40
C GLY A 145 6.22 -14.31 -11.91
N MET A 146 5.69 -13.22 -12.49
CA MET A 146 6.51 -12.07 -12.90
C MET A 146 7.14 -11.39 -11.68
N ALA A 147 6.36 -11.07 -10.64
CA ALA A 147 6.85 -10.47 -9.40
C ALA A 147 7.98 -11.32 -8.78
N TYR A 148 7.79 -12.62 -8.69
CA TYR A 148 8.79 -13.55 -8.18
C TYR A 148 10.10 -13.50 -8.98
N ALA A 149 10.04 -13.47 -10.31
CA ALA A 149 11.23 -13.39 -11.17
C ALA A 149 12.02 -12.09 -10.96
N TRP A 150 11.36 -11.01 -10.59
CA TRP A 150 11.95 -9.70 -10.30
C TRP A 150 12.22 -9.47 -8.80
N LYS A 151 11.96 -10.48 -7.95
CA LYS A 151 12.12 -10.41 -6.49
C LYS A 151 11.25 -9.34 -5.82
N LEU A 152 10.08 -9.07 -6.38
CA LEU A 152 9.06 -8.22 -5.79
C LEU A 152 8.12 -9.06 -4.95
N SER A 153 7.56 -8.46 -3.91
CA SER A 153 6.55 -9.11 -3.07
C SER A 153 5.18 -9.08 -3.75
N TYR A 154 4.49 -10.23 -3.76
CA TYR A 154 3.12 -10.35 -4.25
C TYR A 154 2.16 -10.26 -3.07
N ASN A 155 1.42 -9.16 -2.98
CA ASN A 155 0.48 -8.85 -1.91
C ASN A 155 -0.88 -8.46 -2.49
N PRO A 156 -1.67 -9.42 -3.00
CA PRO A 156 -2.88 -9.12 -3.75
C PRO A 156 -3.90 -8.34 -2.92
N HIS A 157 -4.49 -7.33 -3.55
CA HIS A 157 -5.57 -6.53 -2.98
C HIS A 157 -6.91 -7.28 -3.06
N THR A 158 -7.78 -7.04 -2.08
CA THR A 158 -9.18 -7.49 -2.12
C THR A 158 -10.08 -6.58 -1.29
N SER A 159 -11.17 -6.10 -1.87
CA SER A 159 -12.13 -5.26 -1.17
C SER A 159 -13.59 -5.52 -1.56
N ALA A 160 -13.83 -6.26 -2.64
CA ALA A 160 -15.14 -6.30 -3.27
C ALA A 160 -16.13 -7.25 -2.58
N THR A 161 -15.78 -8.53 -2.45
CA THR A 161 -16.72 -9.57 -1.96
C THR A 161 -16.00 -10.69 -1.23
N GLY A 162 -16.75 -11.48 -0.44
CA GLY A 162 -16.24 -12.73 0.16
C GLY A 162 -15.74 -13.72 -0.89
N ILE A 163 -16.31 -13.74 -2.09
CA ILE A 163 -15.84 -14.58 -3.21
C ILE A 163 -14.46 -14.12 -3.68
N ASN A 164 -14.27 -12.81 -3.85
CA ASN A 164 -12.96 -12.24 -4.21
C ASN A 164 -11.92 -12.56 -3.13
N MET A 165 -12.29 -12.38 -1.86
CA MET A 165 -11.41 -12.72 -0.72
C MET A 165 -11.00 -14.19 -0.76
N ALA A 166 -11.96 -15.11 -0.91
CA ALA A 166 -11.69 -16.54 -0.98
C ALA A 166 -10.79 -16.91 -2.16
N ALA A 167 -11.05 -16.33 -3.35
CA ALA A 167 -10.20 -16.52 -4.51
C ALA A 167 -8.79 -15.99 -4.28
N THR A 168 -8.65 -14.80 -3.69
CA THR A 168 -7.37 -14.14 -3.41
C THR A 168 -6.51 -14.97 -2.46
N ILE A 169 -7.07 -15.47 -1.36
CA ILE A 169 -6.36 -16.33 -0.40
C ILE A 169 -5.78 -17.58 -1.09
N ASN A 170 -6.43 -18.10 -2.11
CA ASN A 170 -5.94 -19.28 -2.85
C ASN A 170 -4.84 -18.93 -3.88
N THR A 171 -4.42 -17.67 -3.99
CA THR A 171 -3.28 -17.25 -4.82
C THR A 171 -2.02 -16.88 -4.01
N LEU A 172 -2.10 -16.96 -2.69
CA LEU A 172 -1.00 -16.70 -1.74
C LEU A 172 -0.13 -17.96 -1.44
#